data_d677386be19540b5e0c78825d8de369f
#
_entry.id   d677386be19540b5e0c78825d8de369f
#
_cell.length_a   1.000
_cell.length_b   1.000
_cell.length_c   1.000
_cell.angle_alpha   90.00
_cell.angle_beta   90.00
_cell.angle_gamma   90.00
#
_symmetry.space_group_name_H-M   'P 1'
#
loop_
_entity.id
_entity.type
_entity.pdbx_description
1 polymer ?
#
loop_
_entity_poly.entity_id
_entity_poly.type
_entity_poly.pdbx_seq_one_letter_code
_entity_poly.pdbx_strand_id
1 'polypeptide(L)'
;AQESRGLGDVYKRQRTDRDLQAAHGALPWVVVWDDHEIANDNWSSGAENHDPATEGPWATRQSAAMRAYFEWMPVRATAPSEAGHLYRSLTFGDLVELTMMDLRTYRDEQVSWNPVAFTEEGRSMLGSEQYTWLLGKIETSQAKWKLLGNSVMFAPLNLVTLQENSVTAQVANALTSNITGIPVNGDQWDGYSAERRALIDVLPDHTLFLTGDIHTEWAHTISKGDRIVGAEMVCASISAPNINEALNMRPGNAVSHTAQQVLRAANPHCKHVDLDSHGYSFVTVTREEAHMRWMRVEDLLTPDSPVHEAVSMTFKPGVGFIN
;
A
#
# COMPACT_ATOMS: atom_id res chain seq x y z
N ALA A 1 13.80 -7.13 19.39
CA ALA A 1 13.18 -7.97 20.45
C ALA A 1 11.94 -8.74 19.94
N GLN A 2 11.24 -8.22 18.96
CA GLN A 2 10.03 -8.84 18.39
C GLN A 2 10.40 -10.01 17.47
N GLU A 3 11.46 -9.89 16.73
CA GLU A 3 11.97 -10.92 15.80
C GLU A 3 12.52 -12.18 16.49
N SER A 4 12.96 -12.05 17.75
CA SER A 4 13.53 -13.17 18.50
C SER A 4 12.49 -14.13 19.13
N ARG A 5 11.19 -13.83 19.11
CA ARG A 5 10.15 -14.58 19.80
C ARG A 5 9.30 -15.49 18.91
N GLY A 6 9.61 -15.62 17.65
CA GLY A 6 8.82 -16.39 16.71
C GLY A 6 7.42 -15.78 16.45
N LEU A 7 7.01 -15.79 15.19
CA LEU A 7 5.76 -15.15 14.72
C LEU A 7 4.50 -15.67 15.43
N GLY A 8 4.45 -16.97 15.80
CA GLY A 8 3.32 -17.52 16.53
C GLY A 8 3.07 -16.85 17.89
N ASP A 9 4.13 -16.40 18.60
CA ASP A 9 3.98 -15.69 19.89
C ASP A 9 3.51 -14.24 19.70
N VAL A 10 3.88 -13.60 18.60
CA VAL A 10 3.37 -12.26 18.23
C VAL A 10 1.86 -12.34 18.00
N TYR A 11 1.39 -13.24 17.16
CA TYR A 11 -0.05 -13.43 16.91
C TYR A 11 -0.84 -13.77 18.19
N LYS A 12 -0.31 -14.65 19.04
CA LYS A 12 -0.94 -14.96 20.33
C LYS A 12 -1.13 -13.72 21.18
N ARG A 13 -0.11 -12.88 21.30
CA ARG A 13 -0.19 -11.65 22.09
C ARG A 13 -1.21 -10.67 21.51
N GLN A 14 -1.18 -10.43 20.18
CA GLN A 14 -2.15 -9.56 19.51
C GLN A 14 -3.60 -10.05 19.72
N ARG A 15 -3.81 -11.36 19.64
CA ARG A 15 -5.14 -11.99 19.86
C ARG A 15 -5.62 -11.96 21.30
N THR A 16 -4.80 -11.53 22.27
CA THR A 16 -5.24 -11.29 23.64
C THR A 16 -5.82 -9.89 23.87
N ASP A 17 -5.63 -8.98 22.92
CA ASP A 17 -6.23 -7.66 22.99
C ASP A 17 -7.76 -7.75 22.85
N ARG A 18 -8.48 -7.15 23.81
CA ARG A 18 -9.95 -7.26 23.91
C ARG A 18 -10.67 -6.47 22.82
N ASP A 19 -10.13 -5.34 22.44
CA ASP A 19 -10.75 -4.46 21.45
C ASP A 19 -10.55 -5.05 20.04
N LEU A 20 -9.37 -5.63 19.78
CA LEU A 20 -9.13 -6.40 18.56
C LEU A 20 -10.04 -7.63 18.48
N GLN A 21 -10.26 -8.35 19.59
CA GLN A 21 -11.22 -9.47 19.64
C GLN A 21 -12.64 -9.00 19.34
N ALA A 22 -13.06 -7.86 19.90
CA ALA A 22 -14.38 -7.28 19.65
C ALA A 22 -14.53 -6.88 18.19
N ALA A 23 -13.53 -6.24 17.59
CA ALA A 23 -13.52 -5.87 16.18
C ALA A 23 -13.60 -7.11 15.27
N HIS A 24 -12.82 -8.14 15.54
CA HIS A 24 -12.89 -9.42 14.81
C HIS A 24 -14.24 -10.14 14.97
N GLY A 25 -14.89 -10.00 16.13
CA GLY A 25 -16.21 -10.57 16.38
C GLY A 25 -17.36 -9.82 15.73
N ALA A 26 -17.21 -8.50 15.52
CA ALA A 26 -18.27 -7.63 15.04
C ALA A 26 -18.25 -7.42 13.50
N LEU A 27 -17.10 -7.55 12.86
CA LEU A 27 -16.90 -7.20 11.47
C LEU A 27 -16.33 -8.36 10.66
N PRO A 28 -16.72 -8.52 9.38
CA PRO A 28 -16.01 -9.40 8.46
C PRO A 28 -14.64 -8.80 8.13
N TRP A 29 -13.60 -9.64 8.07
CA TRP A 29 -12.26 -9.23 7.74
C TRP A 29 -11.82 -9.82 6.40
N VAL A 30 -11.29 -8.96 5.52
CA VAL A 30 -10.65 -9.35 4.27
C VAL A 30 -9.19 -8.90 4.36
N VAL A 31 -8.30 -9.82 4.65
CA VAL A 31 -6.91 -9.53 4.97
C VAL A 31 -5.96 -10.05 3.91
N VAL A 32 -4.82 -9.40 3.79
CA VAL A 32 -3.63 -9.84 3.09
C VAL A 32 -2.44 -9.53 3.98
N TRP A 33 -1.35 -10.28 3.87
CA TRP A 33 -0.11 -9.92 4.57
C TRP A 33 0.59 -8.75 3.90
N ASP A 34 1.49 -8.12 4.66
CA ASP A 34 2.55 -7.28 4.14
C ASP A 34 3.91 -7.93 4.45
N ASP A 35 4.94 -7.16 4.79
CA ASP A 35 6.28 -7.68 5.02
C ASP A 35 6.48 -8.22 6.44
N HIS A 36 6.02 -7.50 7.46
CA HIS A 36 6.25 -7.83 8.87
C HIS A 36 5.58 -9.13 9.35
N GLU A 37 4.69 -9.72 8.57
CA GLU A 37 4.23 -11.09 8.78
C GLU A 37 5.34 -12.12 8.52
N ILE A 38 6.38 -11.77 7.75
CA ILE A 38 7.51 -12.63 7.41
C ILE A 38 8.84 -12.01 7.84
N ALA A 39 9.24 -10.90 7.23
CA ALA A 39 10.44 -10.12 7.52
C ALA A 39 10.42 -8.78 6.77
N ASN A 40 11.05 -7.74 7.34
CA ASN A 40 11.09 -6.40 6.77
C ASN A 40 11.48 -6.40 5.29
N ASP A 41 10.72 -5.66 4.49
CA ASP A 41 10.92 -5.46 3.06
C ASP A 41 11.13 -6.75 2.25
N ASN A 42 10.45 -7.85 2.61
CA ASN A 42 10.66 -9.14 1.95
C ASN A 42 10.21 -9.16 0.49
N TRP A 43 10.90 -10.00 -0.28
CA TRP A 43 10.61 -10.32 -1.67
C TRP A 43 10.60 -11.85 -1.89
N SER A 44 10.43 -12.29 -3.12
CA SER A 44 10.27 -13.71 -3.44
C SER A 44 11.38 -14.62 -2.92
N SER A 45 12.62 -14.14 -2.85
CA SER A 45 13.79 -14.94 -2.49
C SER A 45 14.60 -14.45 -1.29
N GLY A 46 14.10 -13.43 -0.55
CA GLY A 46 14.80 -12.86 0.59
C GLY A 46 14.05 -11.76 1.31
N ALA A 47 14.73 -11.09 2.24
CA ALA A 47 14.27 -9.90 2.94
C ALA A 47 15.47 -9.05 3.36
N GLU A 48 15.23 -7.74 3.62
CA GLU A 48 16.28 -6.81 4.01
C GLU A 48 17.07 -7.29 5.23
N ASN A 49 16.37 -7.81 6.22
CA ASN A 49 16.95 -8.24 7.50
C ASN A 49 16.97 -9.76 7.68
N HIS A 50 17.15 -10.52 6.61
CA HIS A 50 17.34 -11.96 6.64
C HIS A 50 18.73 -12.34 6.12
N ASP A 51 19.55 -12.94 6.99
CA ASP A 51 20.86 -13.51 6.62
C ASP A 51 20.81 -15.03 6.56
N PRO A 52 20.83 -15.64 5.36
CA PRO A 52 20.79 -17.10 5.23
C PRO A 52 21.97 -17.83 5.90
N ALA A 53 23.11 -17.16 6.12
CA ALA A 53 24.27 -17.77 6.74
C ALA A 53 24.07 -18.00 8.25
N THR A 54 23.29 -17.15 8.91
CA THR A 54 23.05 -17.21 10.36
C THR A 54 21.67 -17.67 10.73
N GLU A 55 20.67 -17.43 9.87
CA GLU A 55 19.24 -17.70 10.12
C GLU A 55 18.69 -18.88 9.31
N GLY A 56 19.51 -19.46 8.42
CA GLY A 56 19.14 -20.57 7.57
C GLY A 56 18.43 -20.15 6.27
N PRO A 57 17.98 -21.12 5.45
CA PRO A 57 17.40 -20.82 4.14
C PRO A 57 16.14 -19.96 4.23
N TRP A 58 16.05 -18.93 3.38
CA TRP A 58 14.88 -18.04 3.27
C TRP A 58 13.55 -18.80 3.13
N ALA A 59 13.51 -19.82 2.25
CA ALA A 59 12.30 -20.61 2.01
C ALA A 59 11.76 -21.29 3.29
N THR A 60 12.63 -21.63 4.24
CA THR A 60 12.22 -22.20 5.52
C THR A 60 11.54 -21.15 6.40
N ARG A 61 12.12 -19.94 6.49
CA ARG A 61 11.52 -18.81 7.24
C ARG A 61 10.19 -18.41 6.63
N GLN A 62 10.15 -18.22 5.32
CA GLN A 62 8.94 -17.84 4.59
C GLN A 62 7.81 -18.87 4.80
N SER A 63 8.08 -20.16 4.63
CA SER A 63 7.08 -21.21 4.81
C SER A 63 6.56 -21.29 6.25
N ALA A 64 7.42 -21.10 7.23
CA ALA A 64 7.03 -21.10 8.64
C ALA A 64 6.14 -19.88 8.98
N ALA A 65 6.47 -18.71 8.46
CA ALA A 65 5.69 -17.50 8.64
C ALA A 65 4.31 -17.60 7.98
N MET A 66 4.26 -18.06 6.73
CA MET A 66 3.01 -18.29 6.00
C MET A 66 2.12 -19.30 6.75
N ARG A 67 2.70 -20.38 7.25
CA ARG A 67 1.96 -21.35 8.05
C ARG A 67 1.38 -20.70 9.31
N ALA A 68 2.16 -19.92 10.05
CA ALA A 68 1.68 -19.20 11.23
C ALA A 68 0.53 -18.25 10.89
N TYR A 69 0.64 -17.52 9.79
CA TYR A 69 -0.44 -16.64 9.30
C TYR A 69 -1.74 -17.41 9.08
N PHE A 70 -1.71 -18.51 8.34
CA PHE A 70 -2.91 -19.31 8.05
C PHE A 70 -3.47 -20.05 9.30
N GLU A 71 -2.63 -20.36 10.30
CA GLU A 71 -3.09 -20.92 11.57
C GLU A 71 -3.81 -19.88 12.45
N TRP A 72 -3.42 -18.60 12.37
CA TRP A 72 -3.92 -17.55 13.24
C TRP A 72 -4.92 -16.60 12.62
N MET A 73 -4.92 -16.48 11.30
CA MET A 73 -5.82 -15.61 10.54
C MET A 73 -6.86 -16.45 9.78
N PRO A 74 -8.17 -16.23 9.99
CA PRO A 74 -9.22 -17.02 9.34
C PRO A 74 -9.42 -16.59 7.88
N VAL A 75 -8.46 -16.88 7.03
CA VAL A 75 -8.47 -16.50 5.61
C VAL A 75 -9.06 -17.63 4.77
N ARG A 76 -9.99 -17.31 3.87
CA ARG A 76 -10.51 -18.23 2.85
C ARG A 76 -9.59 -18.22 1.62
N ALA A 77 -8.43 -18.82 1.76
CA ALA A 77 -7.45 -19.02 0.70
C ALA A 77 -6.69 -20.32 0.98
N THR A 78 -6.10 -20.91 -0.06
CA THR A 78 -5.17 -22.04 0.09
C THR A 78 -3.76 -21.47 0.27
N ALA A 79 -3.03 -22.01 1.24
CA ALA A 79 -1.67 -21.55 1.50
C ALA A 79 -0.75 -21.79 0.29
N PRO A 80 0.24 -20.91 0.03
CA PRO A 80 1.21 -21.12 -1.05
C PRO A 80 1.98 -22.44 -0.93
N SER A 81 2.24 -22.92 0.29
CA SER A 81 2.83 -24.25 0.54
C SER A 81 1.99 -25.44 0.04
N GLU A 82 0.71 -25.21 -0.23
CA GLU A 82 -0.25 -26.19 -0.75
C GLU A 82 -0.64 -25.88 -2.20
N ALA A 83 0.24 -25.23 -2.96
CA ALA A 83 0.03 -24.76 -4.32
C ALA A 83 -1.14 -23.76 -4.45
N GLY A 84 -1.47 -23.06 -3.38
CA GLY A 84 -2.44 -21.95 -3.36
C GLY A 84 -1.77 -20.60 -3.41
N HIS A 85 -2.58 -19.56 -3.25
CA HIS A 85 -2.13 -18.17 -3.17
C HIS A 85 -3.05 -17.34 -2.27
N LEU A 86 -2.53 -16.24 -1.71
CA LEU A 86 -3.30 -15.36 -0.85
C LEU A 86 -4.10 -14.31 -1.67
N TYR A 87 -3.58 -13.92 -2.84
CA TYR A 87 -4.32 -12.99 -3.70
C TYR A 87 -5.64 -13.60 -4.16
N ARG A 88 -6.69 -12.83 -4.09
CA ARG A 88 -8.06 -13.27 -4.35
C ARG A 88 -8.99 -12.13 -4.65
N SER A 89 -10.18 -12.43 -5.18
CA SER A 89 -11.22 -11.45 -5.47
C SER A 89 -12.53 -11.83 -4.80
N LEU A 90 -13.26 -10.83 -4.31
CA LEU A 90 -14.60 -10.96 -3.74
C LEU A 90 -15.52 -9.97 -4.45
N THR A 91 -16.72 -10.45 -4.84
CA THR A 91 -17.68 -9.62 -5.55
C THR A 91 -18.86 -9.27 -4.63
N PHE A 92 -19.21 -8.00 -4.58
CA PHE A 92 -20.35 -7.47 -3.82
C PHE A 92 -21.42 -6.95 -4.79
N GLY A 93 -22.28 -7.86 -5.21
CA GLY A 93 -23.28 -7.59 -6.25
C GLY A 93 -22.62 -7.16 -7.57
N ASP A 94 -23.25 -6.20 -8.24
CA ASP A 94 -22.72 -5.55 -9.44
C ASP A 94 -22.02 -4.21 -9.13
N LEU A 95 -21.86 -3.87 -7.84
CA LEU A 95 -21.30 -2.61 -7.42
C LEU A 95 -19.78 -2.67 -7.25
N VAL A 96 -19.26 -3.66 -6.53
CA VAL A 96 -17.85 -3.74 -6.15
C VAL A 96 -17.26 -5.11 -6.43
N GLU A 97 -16.10 -5.14 -7.07
CA GLU A 97 -15.16 -6.23 -6.98
C GLU A 97 -13.94 -5.78 -6.17
N LEU A 98 -13.74 -6.42 -5.02
CA LEU A 98 -12.59 -6.22 -4.15
C LEU A 98 -11.54 -7.28 -4.48
N THR A 99 -10.41 -6.84 -5.01
CA THR A 99 -9.27 -7.68 -5.38
C THR A 99 -8.13 -7.43 -4.41
N MET A 100 -7.79 -8.42 -3.60
CA MET A 100 -6.66 -8.37 -2.68
C MET A 100 -5.42 -8.87 -3.41
N MET A 101 -4.37 -8.05 -3.47
CA MET A 101 -3.10 -8.37 -4.09
C MET A 101 -2.07 -8.80 -3.04
N ASP A 102 -1.20 -9.72 -3.39
CA ASP A 102 -0.02 -10.09 -2.61
C ASP A 102 1.20 -9.41 -3.22
N LEU A 103 1.69 -8.37 -2.57
CA LEU A 103 2.77 -7.52 -3.09
C LEU A 103 4.14 -7.88 -2.50
N ARG A 104 4.25 -8.98 -1.75
CA ARG A 104 5.48 -9.39 -1.09
C ARG A 104 6.02 -10.74 -1.56
N THR A 105 5.14 -11.74 -1.71
CA THR A 105 5.55 -13.11 -1.99
C THR A 105 6.20 -13.30 -3.36
N TYR A 106 5.75 -12.56 -4.36
CA TYR A 106 6.11 -12.80 -5.76
C TYR A 106 6.96 -11.71 -6.39
N ARG A 107 7.22 -10.62 -5.66
CA ARG A 107 7.95 -9.48 -6.19
C ARG A 107 9.46 -9.76 -6.33
N ASP A 108 10.08 -9.02 -7.21
CA ASP A 108 11.54 -8.92 -7.26
C ASP A 108 12.09 -8.17 -6.06
N GLU A 109 13.37 -8.35 -5.76
CA GLU A 109 14.07 -7.59 -4.72
C GLU A 109 13.94 -6.07 -5.02
N GLN A 110 13.65 -5.27 -3.99
CA GLN A 110 13.59 -3.81 -4.13
C GLN A 110 14.95 -3.24 -4.60
N VAL A 111 14.88 -2.16 -5.36
CA VAL A 111 16.10 -1.49 -5.81
C VAL A 111 16.68 -0.60 -4.71
N SER A 112 18.00 -0.64 -4.56
CA SER A 112 18.73 0.41 -3.84
C SER A 112 18.45 1.75 -4.50
N TRP A 113 18.51 2.85 -3.73
CA TRP A 113 18.25 4.18 -4.25
C TRP A 113 19.19 4.55 -5.41
N ASN A 114 18.72 4.30 -6.61
CA ASN A 114 19.39 4.56 -7.87
C ASN A 114 18.31 4.97 -8.89
N PRO A 115 18.28 6.23 -9.34
CA PRO A 115 17.25 6.71 -10.26
C PRO A 115 17.09 5.87 -11.53
N VAL A 116 18.15 5.27 -12.04
CA VAL A 116 18.10 4.40 -13.23
C VAL A 116 17.39 3.09 -12.94
N ALA A 117 17.69 2.47 -11.79
CA ALA A 117 17.09 1.20 -11.40
C ALA A 117 15.57 1.28 -11.18
N PHE A 118 15.05 2.43 -10.74
CA PHE A 118 13.60 2.66 -10.60
C PHE A 118 12.80 2.58 -11.92
N THR A 119 13.48 2.71 -13.05
CA THR A 119 12.84 2.67 -14.39
C THR A 119 13.17 1.42 -15.18
N GLU A 120 13.87 0.48 -14.58
CA GLU A 120 14.28 -0.77 -15.22
C GLU A 120 13.05 -1.56 -15.71
N GLU A 121 13.08 -1.95 -16.99
CA GLU A 121 12.03 -2.76 -17.58
C GLU A 121 12.13 -4.22 -17.07
N GLY A 122 10.98 -4.87 -16.94
CA GLY A 122 10.91 -6.28 -16.55
C GLY A 122 10.94 -6.56 -15.07
N ARG A 123 11.07 -5.55 -14.21
CA ARG A 123 10.90 -5.72 -12.77
C ARG A 123 9.43 -5.89 -12.41
N SER A 124 9.13 -6.86 -11.57
CA SER A 124 7.76 -7.21 -11.20
C SER A 124 7.49 -7.05 -9.71
N MET A 125 6.37 -6.41 -9.38
CA MET A 125 5.75 -6.37 -8.06
C MET A 125 4.82 -7.58 -7.82
N LEU A 126 4.14 -8.02 -8.86
CA LEU A 126 3.09 -9.03 -8.76
C LEU A 126 3.56 -10.45 -9.11
N GLY A 127 4.66 -10.57 -9.81
CA GLY A 127 5.01 -11.82 -10.50
C GLY A 127 4.07 -12.11 -11.68
N SER A 128 4.53 -12.93 -12.62
CA SER A 128 3.82 -13.13 -13.90
C SER A 128 2.43 -13.76 -13.75
N GLU A 129 2.27 -14.70 -12.81
CA GLU A 129 1.01 -15.41 -12.61
C GLU A 129 -0.07 -14.50 -12.02
N GLN A 130 0.26 -13.79 -10.94
CA GLN A 130 -0.67 -12.86 -10.32
C GLN A 130 -1.01 -11.69 -11.25
N TYR A 131 -0.01 -11.16 -11.96
CA TYR A 131 -0.22 -10.10 -12.95
C TYR A 131 -1.23 -10.52 -14.02
N THR A 132 -1.03 -11.70 -14.63
CA THR A 132 -1.95 -12.25 -15.63
C THR A 132 -3.36 -12.47 -15.07
N TRP A 133 -3.45 -13.00 -13.85
CA TRP A 133 -4.72 -13.19 -13.15
C TRP A 133 -5.43 -11.84 -12.89
N LEU A 134 -4.69 -10.82 -12.43
CA LEU A 134 -5.24 -9.49 -12.17
C LEU A 134 -5.78 -8.84 -13.45
N LEU A 135 -5.05 -8.92 -14.56
CA LEU A 135 -5.52 -8.41 -15.86
C LEU A 135 -6.82 -9.09 -16.28
N GLY A 136 -6.90 -10.42 -16.16
CA GLY A 136 -8.12 -11.17 -16.44
C GLY A 136 -9.30 -10.75 -15.53
N LYS A 137 -9.04 -10.43 -14.26
CA LYS A 137 -10.05 -9.90 -13.33
C LYS A 137 -10.54 -8.52 -13.74
N ILE A 138 -9.64 -7.62 -14.09
CA ILE A 138 -10.00 -6.27 -14.56
C ILE A 138 -10.85 -6.35 -15.84
N GLU A 139 -10.46 -7.20 -16.78
CA GLU A 139 -11.12 -7.34 -18.09
C GLU A 139 -12.51 -7.96 -17.96
N THR A 140 -12.66 -9.02 -17.16
CA THR A 140 -13.90 -9.82 -17.11
C THR A 140 -14.93 -9.34 -16.10
N SER A 141 -14.51 -8.53 -15.13
CA SER A 141 -15.37 -8.06 -14.04
C SER A 141 -16.49 -7.15 -14.55
N GLN A 142 -17.73 -7.50 -14.18
CA GLN A 142 -18.92 -6.69 -14.45
C GLN A 142 -19.24 -5.69 -13.33
N ALA A 143 -18.51 -5.74 -12.21
CA ALA A 143 -18.74 -4.81 -11.11
C ALA A 143 -18.39 -3.38 -11.54
N LYS A 144 -19.16 -2.41 -11.07
CA LYS A 144 -18.96 -0.99 -11.36
C LYS A 144 -17.59 -0.50 -10.90
N TRP A 145 -17.20 -0.83 -9.66
CA TRP A 145 -15.95 -0.42 -9.05
C TRP A 145 -14.98 -1.57 -8.94
N LYS A 146 -13.69 -1.29 -9.21
CA LYS A 146 -12.56 -2.16 -8.93
C LYS A 146 -11.83 -1.60 -7.70
N LEU A 147 -12.02 -2.23 -6.56
CA LEU A 147 -11.27 -1.93 -5.34
C LEU A 147 -10.07 -2.87 -5.26
N LEU A 148 -8.88 -2.30 -5.26
CA LEU A 148 -7.62 -3.03 -5.19
C LEU A 148 -7.05 -2.90 -3.78
N GLY A 149 -7.10 -3.97 -2.98
CA GLY A 149 -6.42 -4.08 -1.71
C GLY A 149 -4.92 -4.21 -1.98
N ASN A 150 -4.21 -3.15 -1.68
CA ASN A 150 -2.85 -2.88 -2.11
C ASN A 150 -2.02 -2.52 -0.87
N SER A 151 -1.07 -3.37 -0.46
CA SER A 151 -0.37 -3.15 0.80
C SER A 151 0.54 -1.94 0.74
N VAL A 152 1.29 -1.70 -0.33
CA VAL A 152 2.25 -0.58 -0.45
C VAL A 152 1.76 0.52 -1.40
N MET A 153 2.24 1.77 -1.26
CA MET A 153 1.78 2.92 -2.03
C MET A 153 1.94 2.71 -3.54
N PHE A 154 0.83 2.92 -4.28
CA PHE A 154 0.78 2.78 -5.74
C PHE A 154 1.17 4.07 -6.47
N ALA A 155 0.67 5.21 -6.00
CA ALA A 155 1.00 6.51 -6.60
C ALA A 155 2.49 6.81 -6.48
N PRO A 156 3.12 7.46 -7.47
CA PRO A 156 4.52 7.85 -7.36
C PRO A 156 4.69 8.85 -6.22
N LEU A 157 5.78 8.70 -5.47
CA LEU A 157 6.18 9.64 -4.44
C LEU A 157 7.56 10.22 -4.76
N ASN A 158 7.58 11.47 -5.20
CA ASN A 158 8.78 12.16 -5.60
C ASN A 158 9.25 13.18 -4.55
N LEU A 159 10.56 13.26 -4.31
CA LEU A 159 11.16 14.36 -3.53
C LEU A 159 11.14 15.68 -4.31
N VAL A 160 11.36 15.59 -5.63
CA VAL A 160 11.42 16.73 -6.54
C VAL A 160 10.75 16.35 -7.84
N THR A 161 9.84 17.19 -8.32
CA THR A 161 9.27 17.05 -9.65
C THR A 161 10.19 17.71 -10.67
N LEU A 162 10.51 17.00 -11.75
CA LEU A 162 11.25 17.55 -12.88
C LEU A 162 10.26 18.29 -13.78
N GLN A 163 10.51 19.58 -14.03
CA GLN A 163 9.67 20.34 -14.96
C GLN A 163 9.80 19.75 -16.37
N GLU A 164 8.69 19.42 -16.99
CA GLU A 164 8.64 19.03 -18.39
C GLU A 164 9.39 20.08 -19.23
N ASN A 165 10.21 19.61 -20.17
CA ASN A 165 11.07 20.46 -21.03
C ASN A 165 12.24 21.17 -20.33
N SER A 166 12.51 20.95 -19.05
CA SER A 166 13.77 21.38 -18.45
C SER A 166 14.94 20.57 -19.01
N VAL A 167 16.14 21.15 -19.03
CA VAL A 167 17.36 20.41 -19.42
C VAL A 167 17.57 19.20 -18.51
N THR A 168 17.25 19.34 -17.23
CA THR A 168 17.34 18.24 -16.24
C THR A 168 16.39 17.10 -16.58
N ALA A 169 15.13 17.40 -16.94
CA ALA A 169 14.17 16.40 -17.38
C ALA A 169 14.58 15.73 -18.70
N GLN A 170 15.12 16.50 -19.64
CA GLN A 170 15.63 15.95 -20.91
C GLN A 170 16.82 15.01 -20.71
N VAL A 171 17.76 15.37 -19.84
CA VAL A 171 18.90 14.52 -19.47
C VAL A 171 18.42 13.28 -18.71
N ALA A 172 17.51 13.44 -17.74
CA ALA A 172 16.94 12.33 -17.01
C ALA A 172 16.21 11.36 -17.93
N ASN A 173 15.36 11.86 -18.85
CA ASN A 173 14.63 11.05 -19.82
C ASN A 173 15.54 10.41 -20.90
N ALA A 174 16.70 10.98 -21.19
CA ALA A 174 17.69 10.37 -22.07
C ALA A 174 18.45 9.21 -21.41
N LEU A 175 18.60 9.26 -20.09
CA LEU A 175 19.28 8.23 -19.30
C LEU A 175 18.31 7.16 -18.75
N THR A 176 17.04 7.53 -18.61
CA THR A 176 15.99 6.70 -17.97
C THR A 176 14.66 6.95 -18.66
N SER A 177 13.95 5.93 -19.06
CA SER A 177 12.67 6.10 -19.73
C SER A 177 11.61 6.67 -18.77
N ASN A 178 11.16 7.91 -19.00
CA ASN A 178 9.98 8.53 -18.37
C ASN A 178 10.04 8.81 -16.85
N ILE A 179 11.16 9.29 -16.33
CA ILE A 179 11.18 9.83 -14.96
C ILE A 179 10.51 11.22 -14.95
N THR A 180 9.44 11.34 -14.16
CA THR A 180 8.76 12.60 -13.87
C THR A 180 9.26 13.27 -12.58
N GLY A 181 10.12 12.59 -11.82
CA GLY A 181 10.67 13.07 -10.55
C GLY A 181 11.74 12.13 -10.00
N ILE A 182 12.27 12.45 -8.84
CA ILE A 182 13.20 11.61 -8.08
C ILE A 182 12.39 10.82 -7.04
N PRO A 183 12.21 9.50 -7.20
CA PRO A 183 11.41 8.69 -6.28
C PRO A 183 12.05 8.59 -4.89
N VAL A 184 11.22 8.37 -3.89
CA VAL A 184 11.64 8.31 -2.47
C VAL A 184 11.96 6.89 -2.04
N ASN A 185 11.12 5.92 -2.42
CA ASN A 185 11.13 4.59 -1.84
C ASN A 185 11.03 3.49 -2.90
N GLY A 186 12.06 2.64 -2.98
CA GLY A 186 12.11 1.49 -3.91
C GLY A 186 11.32 0.27 -3.46
N ASP A 187 10.91 0.22 -2.20
CA ASP A 187 10.08 -0.85 -1.65
C ASP A 187 8.63 -0.80 -2.15
N GLN A 188 8.15 0.41 -2.46
CA GLN A 188 6.82 0.67 -3.00
C GLN A 188 6.79 0.52 -4.53
N TRP A 189 5.63 0.80 -5.15
CA TRP A 189 5.47 0.72 -6.62
C TRP A 189 6.42 1.61 -7.42
N ASP A 190 7.09 2.55 -6.78
CA ASP A 190 8.17 3.30 -7.44
C ASP A 190 9.31 2.41 -7.89
N GLY A 191 9.69 1.40 -7.10
CA GLY A 191 10.70 0.40 -7.48
C GLY A 191 10.30 -0.52 -8.65
N TYR A 192 9.04 -0.47 -9.08
CA TYR A 192 8.42 -1.33 -10.12
C TYR A 192 7.64 -0.48 -11.12
N SER A 193 8.19 0.68 -11.46
CA SER A 193 7.47 1.72 -12.22
C SER A 193 7.03 1.28 -13.61
N ALA A 194 7.73 0.36 -14.26
CA ALA A 194 7.34 -0.19 -15.56
C ALA A 194 6.05 -1.00 -15.47
N GLU A 195 5.94 -1.92 -14.51
CA GLU A 195 4.72 -2.71 -14.28
C GLU A 195 3.57 -1.81 -13.79
N ARG A 196 3.83 -0.82 -12.92
CA ARG A 196 2.83 0.19 -12.53
C ARG A 196 2.24 0.90 -13.74
N ARG A 197 3.07 1.38 -14.69
CA ARG A 197 2.61 2.03 -15.91
C ARG A 197 1.75 1.10 -16.76
N ALA A 198 2.20 -0.14 -16.95
CA ALA A 198 1.44 -1.14 -17.69
C ALA A 198 0.08 -1.45 -17.06
N LEU A 199 0.01 -1.49 -15.73
CA LEU A 199 -1.25 -1.66 -15.01
C LEU A 199 -2.16 -0.44 -15.19
N ILE A 200 -1.66 0.79 -15.05
CA ILE A 200 -2.43 2.02 -15.26
C ILE A 200 -3.05 2.05 -16.67
N ASP A 201 -2.38 1.48 -17.66
CA ASP A 201 -2.84 1.47 -19.05
C ASP A 201 -4.17 0.71 -19.25
N VAL A 202 -4.46 -0.26 -18.40
CA VAL A 202 -5.65 -1.12 -18.49
C VAL A 202 -6.72 -0.82 -17.44
N LEU A 203 -6.43 0.04 -16.46
CA LEU A 203 -7.38 0.35 -15.39
C LEU A 203 -8.61 1.12 -15.93
N PRO A 204 -9.84 0.75 -15.51
CA PRO A 204 -11.04 1.54 -15.75
C PRO A 204 -11.14 2.73 -14.78
N ASP A 205 -11.94 3.73 -15.12
CA ASP A 205 -12.08 4.99 -14.37
C ASP A 205 -12.65 4.85 -12.95
N HIS A 206 -13.23 3.70 -12.63
CA HIS A 206 -13.81 3.36 -11.34
C HIS A 206 -12.87 2.45 -10.53
N THR A 207 -11.57 2.78 -10.50
CA THR A 207 -10.59 2.03 -9.73
C THR A 207 -10.20 2.78 -8.47
N LEU A 208 -10.18 2.07 -7.34
CA LEU A 208 -9.67 2.59 -6.06
C LEU A 208 -8.59 1.65 -5.52
N PHE A 209 -7.47 2.22 -5.15
CA PHE A 209 -6.43 1.54 -4.37
C PHE A 209 -6.67 1.81 -2.90
N LEU A 210 -6.72 0.75 -2.10
CA LEU A 210 -6.83 0.80 -0.64
C LEU A 210 -5.50 0.33 -0.08
N THR A 211 -4.74 1.27 0.47
CA THR A 211 -3.30 1.12 0.74
C THR A 211 -2.97 1.34 2.21
N GLY A 212 -1.86 0.75 2.67
CA GLY A 212 -1.29 0.88 4.00
C GLY A 212 0.23 1.10 3.98
N ASP A 213 0.98 0.36 4.81
CA ASP A 213 2.44 0.27 4.88
C ASP A 213 3.17 1.52 5.39
N ILE A 214 3.02 2.64 4.74
CA ILE A 214 3.83 3.86 4.97
C ILE A 214 3.51 4.58 6.29
N HIS A 215 2.57 4.08 7.09
CA HIS A 215 2.13 4.59 8.40
C HIS A 215 1.63 6.04 8.41
N THR A 216 1.28 6.60 7.27
CA THR A 216 0.84 7.99 7.08
C THR A 216 -0.39 8.04 6.19
N GLU A 217 -1.14 9.15 6.23
CA GLU A 217 -2.37 9.30 5.45
C GLU A 217 -2.12 9.99 4.13
N TRP A 218 -2.66 9.43 3.04
CA TRP A 218 -2.58 10.07 1.73
C TRP A 218 -3.86 9.87 0.92
N ALA A 219 -4.13 10.84 0.03
CA ALA A 219 -5.08 10.69 -1.06
C ALA A 219 -4.43 11.11 -2.37
N HIS A 220 -4.46 10.21 -3.36
CA HIS A 220 -3.86 10.45 -4.66
C HIS A 220 -4.87 10.27 -5.78
N THR A 221 -4.80 11.13 -6.80
CA THR A 221 -5.45 10.88 -8.09
C THR A 221 -4.52 10.04 -8.96
N ILE A 222 -5.03 8.94 -9.50
CA ILE A 222 -4.29 8.09 -10.44
C ILE A 222 -4.73 8.43 -11.86
N SER A 223 -3.76 8.78 -12.70
CA SER A 223 -4.03 9.25 -14.06
C SER A 223 -3.13 8.63 -15.11
N LYS A 224 -3.64 8.53 -16.34
CA LYS A 224 -2.89 8.24 -17.56
C LYS A 224 -2.96 9.45 -18.47
N GLY A 225 -1.91 10.28 -18.49
CA GLY A 225 -1.99 11.60 -19.11
C GLY A 225 -3.10 12.43 -18.45
N ASP A 226 -4.01 12.99 -19.25
CA ASP A 226 -5.13 13.78 -18.76
C ASP A 226 -6.32 12.92 -18.29
N ARG A 227 -6.32 11.60 -18.56
CA ARG A 227 -7.40 10.71 -18.14
C ARG A 227 -7.22 10.25 -16.70
N ILE A 228 -8.17 10.57 -15.84
CA ILE A 228 -8.24 10.04 -14.48
C ILE A 228 -8.76 8.60 -14.54
N VAL A 229 -7.94 7.65 -14.08
CA VAL A 229 -8.30 6.21 -14.04
C VAL A 229 -8.74 5.75 -12.66
N GLY A 230 -8.43 6.51 -11.61
CA GLY A 230 -8.82 6.12 -10.28
C GLY A 230 -8.28 7.03 -9.20
N ALA A 231 -8.36 6.55 -7.97
CA ALA A 231 -7.77 7.18 -6.80
C ALA A 231 -7.10 6.15 -5.90
N GLU A 232 -6.19 6.62 -5.08
CA GLU A 232 -5.61 5.85 -3.99
C GLU A 232 -5.93 6.52 -2.66
N MET A 233 -6.33 5.72 -1.69
CA MET A 233 -6.47 6.08 -0.30
C MET A 233 -5.47 5.29 0.52
N VAL A 234 -4.52 5.98 1.14
CA VAL A 234 -3.57 5.38 2.08
C VAL A 234 -4.03 5.64 3.50
N CYS A 235 -4.14 4.57 4.26
CA CYS A 235 -4.53 4.61 5.66
C CYS A 235 -3.28 4.70 6.54
N ALA A 236 -3.33 5.52 7.59
CA ALA A 236 -2.31 5.52 8.63
C ALA A 236 -2.31 4.20 9.41
N SER A 237 -1.25 3.97 10.17
CA SER A 237 -1.20 2.86 11.13
C SER A 237 -2.10 3.12 12.34
N ILE A 238 -2.56 2.04 12.98
CA ILE A 238 -3.25 2.15 14.29
C ILE A 238 -2.24 2.51 15.38
N SER A 239 -1.03 1.90 15.37
CA SER A 239 -0.06 2.04 16.46
C SER A 239 1.41 1.88 16.06
N ALA A 240 1.71 1.56 14.80
CA ALA A 240 3.09 1.54 14.34
C ALA A 240 3.63 2.97 14.19
N PRO A 241 4.89 3.25 14.58
CA PRO A 241 5.41 4.60 14.62
C PRO A 241 5.33 5.34 13.29
N ASN A 242 4.94 6.61 13.37
CA ASN A 242 4.94 7.56 12.25
C ASN A 242 6.29 8.26 12.11
N ILE A 243 6.43 9.13 11.10
CA ILE A 243 7.66 9.87 10.84
C ILE A 243 8.01 10.81 12.00
N ASN A 244 7.02 11.51 12.59
CA ASN A 244 7.26 12.38 13.73
C ASN A 244 7.78 11.62 14.96
N GLU A 245 7.29 10.42 15.22
CA GLU A 245 7.73 9.58 16.35
C GLU A 245 9.13 9.02 16.10
N ALA A 246 9.43 8.56 14.88
CA ALA A 246 10.77 8.15 14.49
C ALA A 246 11.81 9.27 14.66
N LEU A 247 11.40 10.53 14.54
CA LEU A 247 12.23 11.71 14.73
C LEU A 247 12.12 12.30 16.16
N ASN A 248 11.40 11.65 17.08
CA ASN A 248 11.10 12.16 18.42
C ASN A 248 10.47 13.56 18.44
N MET A 249 9.58 13.82 17.51
CA MET A 249 8.82 15.08 17.40
C MET A 249 7.38 14.88 17.82
N ARG A 250 6.72 15.95 18.27
CA ARG A 250 5.28 15.93 18.58
C ARG A 250 4.46 15.95 17.28
N PRO A 251 3.29 15.33 17.27
CA PRO A 251 2.34 15.48 16.17
C PRO A 251 2.04 16.96 15.86
N GLY A 252 1.81 17.29 14.59
CA GLY A 252 1.47 18.65 14.16
C GLY A 252 2.62 19.66 14.33
N ASN A 253 3.87 19.20 14.37
CA ASN A 253 5.02 20.07 14.48
C ASN A 253 5.33 20.82 13.17
N ALA A 254 6.11 21.90 13.24
CA ALA A 254 6.42 22.73 12.07
C ALA A 254 7.22 21.99 10.98
N VAL A 255 8.02 20.98 11.35
CA VAL A 255 8.80 20.19 10.38
C VAL A 255 7.85 19.30 9.57
N SER A 256 6.93 18.59 10.23
CA SER A 256 5.92 17.78 9.55
C SER A 256 5.04 18.63 8.62
N HIS A 257 4.58 19.79 9.07
CA HIS A 257 3.81 20.69 8.22
C HIS A 257 4.59 21.16 6.99
N THR A 258 5.86 21.51 7.16
CA THR A 258 6.73 21.90 6.04
C THR A 258 6.94 20.74 5.09
N ALA A 259 7.22 19.53 5.61
CA ALA A 259 7.40 18.33 4.81
C ALA A 259 6.13 18.01 3.99
N GLN A 260 4.95 18.08 4.60
CA GLN A 260 3.67 17.87 3.90
C GLN A 260 3.48 18.88 2.75
N GLN A 261 3.83 20.15 2.95
CA GLN A 261 3.76 21.18 1.89
C GLN A 261 4.73 20.88 0.74
N VAL A 262 5.98 20.53 1.05
CA VAL A 262 7.00 20.16 0.06
C VAL A 262 6.57 18.92 -0.74
N LEU A 263 6.11 17.89 -0.07
CA LEU A 263 5.64 16.66 -0.71
C LEU A 263 4.44 16.92 -1.62
N ARG A 264 3.46 17.71 -1.20
CA ARG A 264 2.33 18.09 -2.07
C ARG A 264 2.77 18.92 -3.26
N ALA A 265 3.71 19.83 -3.10
CA ALA A 265 4.25 20.63 -4.19
C ALA A 265 5.01 19.77 -5.22
N ALA A 266 5.76 18.77 -4.75
CA ALA A 266 6.49 17.83 -5.60
C ALA A 266 5.59 16.77 -6.25
N ASN A 267 4.36 16.56 -5.75
CA ASN A 267 3.43 15.53 -6.19
C ASN A 267 2.03 16.13 -6.44
N PRO A 268 1.78 16.77 -7.59
CA PRO A 268 0.49 17.44 -7.88
C PRO A 268 -0.74 16.52 -7.85
N HIS A 269 -0.55 15.21 -8.04
CA HIS A 269 -1.56 14.18 -7.90
C HIS A 269 -1.94 13.91 -6.44
N CYS A 270 -1.11 14.28 -5.47
CA CYS A 270 -1.39 14.18 -4.04
C CYS A 270 -2.38 15.27 -3.64
N LYS A 271 -3.57 14.87 -3.17
CA LYS A 271 -4.65 15.76 -2.74
C LYS A 271 -4.69 15.92 -1.22
N HIS A 272 -4.23 14.92 -0.50
CA HIS A 272 -4.12 14.93 0.95
C HIS A 272 -2.84 14.21 1.38
N VAL A 273 -2.20 14.70 2.44
CA VAL A 273 -1.13 14.03 3.18
C VAL A 273 -1.14 14.48 4.63
N ASP A 274 -1.00 13.53 5.54
CA ASP A 274 -0.71 13.73 6.96
C ASP A 274 0.35 12.71 7.40
N LEU A 275 1.41 13.20 8.03
CA LEU A 275 2.59 12.41 8.37
C LEU A 275 2.63 11.99 9.85
N ASP A 276 1.68 12.45 10.66
CA ASP A 276 1.78 12.41 12.12
C ASP A 276 0.63 11.64 12.79
N SER A 277 -0.48 11.42 12.10
CA SER A 277 -1.71 10.92 12.71
C SER A 277 -1.80 9.40 12.73
N HIS A 278 -2.47 8.86 13.75
CA HIS A 278 -2.86 7.46 13.85
C HIS A 278 -4.36 7.29 13.72
N GLY A 279 -4.78 6.16 13.15
CA GLY A 279 -6.19 5.89 13.02
C GLY A 279 -6.54 4.83 11.99
N TYR A 280 -7.74 4.98 11.44
CA TYR A 280 -8.27 4.09 10.43
C TYR A 280 -9.09 4.87 9.40
N SER A 281 -9.46 4.22 8.32
CA SER A 281 -10.14 4.89 7.23
C SER A 281 -11.42 4.17 6.83
N PHE A 282 -12.41 4.96 6.38
CA PHE A 282 -13.63 4.46 5.76
C PHE A 282 -13.71 4.80 4.29
N VAL A 283 -14.16 3.85 3.49
CA VAL A 283 -14.58 4.08 2.11
C VAL A 283 -16.03 3.66 1.95
N THR A 284 -16.87 4.59 1.53
CA THR A 284 -18.26 4.32 1.15
C THR A 284 -18.39 4.50 -0.34
N VAL A 285 -18.86 3.47 -1.05
CA VAL A 285 -18.97 3.47 -2.50
C VAL A 285 -20.43 3.44 -2.92
N THR A 286 -20.82 4.36 -3.79
CA THR A 286 -22.09 4.35 -4.52
C THR A 286 -21.84 4.04 -6.00
N ARG A 287 -22.86 4.07 -6.84
CA ARG A 287 -22.66 3.91 -8.29
C ARG A 287 -21.94 5.10 -8.92
N GLU A 288 -22.04 6.29 -8.32
CA GLU A 288 -21.59 7.56 -8.87
C GLU A 288 -20.26 8.04 -8.28
N GLU A 289 -19.99 7.70 -7.01
CA GLU A 289 -18.84 8.26 -6.29
C GLU A 289 -18.38 7.36 -5.15
N ALA A 290 -17.15 7.62 -4.71
CA ALA A 290 -16.57 7.05 -3.50
C ALA A 290 -16.28 8.15 -2.49
N HIS A 291 -16.77 7.97 -1.28
CA HIS A 291 -16.55 8.88 -0.16
C HIS A 291 -15.52 8.27 0.79
N MET A 292 -14.41 8.98 0.98
CA MET A 292 -13.24 8.57 1.77
C MET A 292 -13.17 9.42 3.03
N ARG A 293 -12.99 8.78 4.20
CA ARG A 293 -12.90 9.46 5.49
C ARG A 293 -11.73 8.90 6.29
N TRP A 294 -10.89 9.77 6.83
CA TRP A 294 -9.81 9.43 7.75
C TRP A 294 -10.25 9.74 9.17
N MET A 295 -10.26 8.70 9.99
CA MET A 295 -10.65 8.74 11.39
C MET A 295 -9.39 8.70 12.23
N ARG A 296 -9.17 9.71 13.08
CA ARG A 296 -7.96 9.83 13.89
C ARG A 296 -8.23 9.58 15.35
N VAL A 297 -7.32 8.87 15.99
CA VAL A 297 -7.28 8.67 17.44
C VAL A 297 -6.54 9.86 18.06
N GLU A 298 -7.07 10.44 19.13
CA GLU A 298 -6.47 11.64 19.75
C GLU A 298 -5.18 11.31 20.51
N ASP A 299 -5.15 10.18 21.22
CA ASP A 299 -3.99 9.74 22.01
C ASP A 299 -3.92 8.20 22.07
N LEU A 300 -2.86 7.64 21.50
CA LEU A 300 -2.64 6.18 21.50
C LEU A 300 -2.35 5.59 22.88
N LEU A 301 -1.87 6.40 23.81
CA LEU A 301 -1.44 5.96 25.14
C LEU A 301 -2.59 5.99 26.15
N THR A 302 -3.70 6.61 25.80
CA THR A 302 -4.88 6.71 26.66
C THR A 302 -5.92 5.68 26.25
N PRO A 303 -6.30 4.73 27.14
CA PRO A 303 -7.42 3.82 26.89
C PRO A 303 -8.72 4.60 26.62
N ASP A 304 -9.56 4.07 25.73
CA ASP A 304 -10.82 4.70 25.31
C ASP A 304 -10.65 6.11 24.73
N SER A 305 -9.48 6.38 24.13
CA SER A 305 -9.20 7.69 23.50
C SER A 305 -10.25 8.02 22.43
N PRO A 306 -10.75 9.27 22.40
CA PRO A 306 -11.71 9.70 21.41
C PRO A 306 -11.18 9.51 19.97
N VAL A 307 -12.11 9.21 19.07
CA VAL A 307 -11.86 9.14 17.63
C VAL A 307 -12.75 10.17 16.95
N HIS A 308 -12.18 10.91 16.00
CA HIS A 308 -12.93 11.91 15.24
C HIS A 308 -12.64 11.78 13.73
N GLU A 309 -13.59 12.20 12.91
CA GLU A 309 -13.38 12.37 11.48
C GLU A 309 -12.51 13.63 11.26
N ALA A 310 -11.30 13.41 10.78
CA ALA A 310 -10.35 14.51 10.58
C ALA A 310 -10.40 15.05 9.14
N VAL A 311 -10.54 14.17 8.17
CA VAL A 311 -10.59 14.51 6.74
C VAL A 311 -11.64 13.67 6.04
N SER A 312 -12.34 14.30 5.11
CA SER A 312 -13.34 13.68 4.28
C SER A 312 -13.19 14.18 2.84
N MET A 313 -13.16 13.27 1.88
CA MET A 313 -12.99 13.59 0.47
C MET A 313 -13.90 12.71 -0.39
N THR A 314 -14.43 13.26 -1.46
CA THR A 314 -15.24 12.52 -2.43
C THR A 314 -14.51 12.39 -3.75
N PHE A 315 -14.37 11.17 -4.25
CA PHE A 315 -13.83 10.89 -5.57
C PHE A 315 -14.95 10.57 -6.55
N LYS A 316 -14.95 11.24 -7.72
CA LYS A 316 -15.82 10.94 -8.85
C LYS A 316 -15.00 10.43 -10.04
N PRO A 317 -15.37 9.25 -10.60
CA PRO A 317 -14.72 8.71 -11.78
C PRO A 317 -14.68 9.71 -12.94
N GLY A 318 -13.53 9.81 -13.59
CA GLY A 318 -13.31 10.74 -14.69
C GLY A 318 -13.20 12.23 -14.31
N VAL A 319 -13.53 12.60 -13.05
CA VAL A 319 -13.48 13.98 -12.56
C VAL A 319 -12.35 14.20 -11.55
N GLY A 320 -12.11 13.21 -10.68
CA GLY A 320 -11.16 13.28 -9.59
C GLY A 320 -11.83 13.62 -8.24
N PHE A 321 -11.02 14.13 -7.30
CA PHE A 321 -11.52 14.55 -6.00
C PHE A 321 -12.31 15.86 -6.12
N ILE A 322 -13.48 15.85 -5.50
CA ILE A 322 -14.37 17.00 -5.36
C ILE A 322 -14.60 17.23 -3.87
N ASN A 323 -13.75 18.00 -3.21
CA ASN A 323 -13.85 18.39 -1.79
C ASN A 323 -14.26 17.30 -0.80
#